data_959bb914d1e9d1d2712d9fb496d6ef48
#
_entry.id   959bb914d1e9d1d2712d9fb496d6ef48
#
_cell.length_a   1.000
_cell.length_b   1.000
_cell.length_c   1.000
_cell.angle_alpha   90.00
_cell.angle_beta   90.00
_cell.angle_gamma   90.00
#
_symmetry.space_group_name_H-M   'P 1'
#
loop_
_entity.id
_entity.type
_entity.pdbx_description
1 polymer ?
#
loop_
_entity_poly.entity_id
_entity_poly.type
_entity_poly.pdbx_seq_one_letter_code
_entity_poly.pdbx_strand_id
1 'polypeptide(L)'
;MIVMLKKGYDEEQFQDLVAWLKAKNIRIHFSQGVEHTILGLVGDTTVIDPSLIQALDIVEDVRRIQEPYKKANRKFHEEDSIVDIKGLKIGGGNFQLIAGPCSIESEDQILKIARLVKEAGATILRGGAFKPRTSPYDFQGLKEEGLRLMLKAKEETGLPIV
;
A
#
# COMPACT_ATOMS: atom_id res chain seq x y z
N MET A 1 17.15 -2.78 8.36
CA MET A 1 17.55 -3.67 9.47
C MET A 1 18.40 -2.85 10.43
N ILE A 2 18.28 -3.09 11.72
CA ILE A 2 19.14 -2.46 12.74
C ILE A 2 19.95 -3.56 13.40
N VAL A 3 21.24 -3.30 13.59
CA VAL A 3 22.16 -4.15 14.34
C VAL A 3 22.68 -3.35 15.51
N MET A 4 22.52 -3.87 16.73
CA MET A 4 23.07 -3.28 17.95
C MET A 4 24.36 -4.03 18.31
N LEU A 5 25.43 -3.28 18.55
CA LEU A 5 26.71 -3.84 18.95
C LEU A 5 26.85 -3.82 20.47
N LYS A 6 27.53 -4.82 21.00
CA LYS A 6 27.90 -4.92 22.42
C LYS A 6 28.85 -3.79 22.79
N LYS A 7 28.79 -3.35 24.02
CA LYS A 7 29.72 -2.33 24.54
C LYS A 7 31.16 -2.86 24.54
N GLY A 8 32.09 -2.09 23.94
CA GLY A 8 33.49 -2.50 23.86
C GLY A 8 33.74 -3.62 22.84
N TYR A 9 32.94 -3.68 21.77
CA TYR A 9 33.10 -4.63 20.68
C TYR A 9 34.51 -4.59 20.08
N ASP A 10 34.95 -5.73 19.54
CA ASP A 10 36.23 -5.85 18.84
C ASP A 10 36.20 -5.09 17.52
N GLU A 11 37.19 -4.19 17.33
CA GLU A 11 37.25 -3.31 16.15
C GLU A 11 37.58 -4.08 14.86
N GLU A 12 38.38 -5.14 14.91
CA GLU A 12 38.73 -5.93 13.74
C GLU A 12 37.48 -6.68 13.22
N GLN A 13 36.75 -7.35 14.11
CA GLN A 13 35.48 -8.01 13.76
C GLN A 13 34.41 -7.00 13.26
N PHE A 14 34.40 -5.80 13.80
CA PHE A 14 33.51 -4.74 13.31
C PHE A 14 33.86 -4.33 11.88
N GLN A 15 35.14 -4.12 11.55
CA GLN A 15 35.57 -3.77 10.21
C GLN A 15 35.27 -4.89 9.21
N ASP A 16 35.42 -6.14 9.61
CA ASP A 16 35.04 -7.30 8.80
C ASP A 16 33.55 -7.34 8.49
N LEU A 17 32.71 -7.10 9.50
CA LEU A 17 31.26 -7.00 9.32
C LEU A 17 30.89 -5.86 8.36
N VAL A 18 31.51 -4.70 8.50
CA VAL A 18 31.30 -3.53 7.62
C VAL A 18 31.70 -3.85 6.19
N ALA A 19 32.86 -4.50 5.98
CA ALA A 19 33.34 -4.90 4.66
C ALA A 19 32.38 -5.90 4.01
N TRP A 20 31.94 -6.91 4.76
CA TRP A 20 30.99 -7.92 4.29
C TRP A 20 29.63 -7.31 3.88
N LEU A 21 29.10 -6.37 4.67
CA LEU A 21 27.86 -5.67 4.36
C LEU A 21 27.99 -4.80 3.09
N LYS A 22 29.11 -4.07 2.95
CA LYS A 22 29.40 -3.25 1.76
C LYS A 22 29.52 -4.10 0.50
N ALA A 23 30.14 -5.28 0.57
CA ALA A 23 30.23 -6.22 -0.55
C ALA A 23 28.85 -6.72 -1.03
N LYS A 24 27.83 -6.66 -0.17
CA LYS A 24 26.42 -6.95 -0.52
C LYS A 24 25.61 -5.72 -0.95
N ASN A 25 26.29 -4.61 -1.27
CA ASN A 25 25.65 -3.34 -1.64
C ASN A 25 24.73 -2.75 -0.53
N ILE A 26 24.99 -3.06 0.71
CA ILE A 26 24.27 -2.47 1.86
C ILE A 26 25.02 -1.22 2.33
N ARG A 27 24.30 -0.11 2.37
CA ARG A 27 24.79 1.12 3.00
C ARG A 27 24.60 1.04 4.51
N ILE A 28 25.58 1.51 5.25
CA ILE A 28 25.56 1.47 6.71
C ILE A 28 25.46 2.89 7.22
N HIS A 29 24.44 3.14 8.02
CA HIS A 29 24.33 4.36 8.82
C HIS A 29 24.79 4.05 10.23
N PHE A 30 25.91 4.63 10.61
CA PHE A 30 26.53 4.42 11.93
C PHE A 30 26.02 5.46 12.90
N SER A 31 25.53 5.03 14.05
CA SER A 31 25.10 5.90 15.14
C SER A 31 25.71 5.41 16.45
N GLN A 32 26.59 6.22 17.01
CA GLN A 32 27.24 5.94 18.29
C GLN A 32 26.53 6.69 19.41
N GLY A 33 25.82 5.98 20.26
CA GLY A 33 25.22 6.48 21.48
C GLY A 33 26.13 6.29 22.69
N VAL A 34 25.70 6.79 23.84
CA VAL A 34 26.46 6.67 25.10
C VAL A 34 26.51 5.23 25.60
N GLU A 35 25.43 4.47 25.39
CA GLU A 35 25.29 3.09 25.89
C GLU A 35 25.40 2.04 24.78
N HIS A 36 24.95 2.33 23.56
CA HIS A 36 24.93 1.37 22.47
C HIS A 36 25.44 2.00 21.17
N THR A 37 26.14 1.19 20.40
CA THR A 37 26.47 1.50 19.00
C THR A 37 25.49 0.80 18.10
N ILE A 38 24.88 1.53 17.17
CA ILE A 38 23.83 1.05 16.28
C ILE A 38 24.28 1.18 14.82
N LEU A 39 24.12 0.09 14.06
CA LEU A 39 24.27 0.10 12.61
C LEU A 39 22.88 0.06 11.96
N GLY A 40 22.49 1.12 11.28
CA GLY A 40 21.32 1.17 10.43
C GLY A 40 21.67 0.64 9.04
N LEU A 41 21.19 -0.55 8.68
CA LEU A 41 21.41 -1.14 7.37
C LEU A 41 20.36 -0.65 6.37
N VAL A 42 20.80 0.04 5.33
CA VAL A 42 19.98 0.66 4.29
C VAL A 42 20.26 0.02 2.94
N GLY A 43 19.23 -0.50 2.30
CA GLY A 43 19.30 -1.20 1.03
C GLY A 43 18.40 -2.43 1.03
N ASP A 44 18.61 -3.35 0.09
CA ASP A 44 17.89 -4.62 0.07
C ASP A 44 18.47 -5.58 1.11
N THR A 45 17.94 -5.49 2.33
CA THR A 45 18.33 -6.37 3.43
C THR A 45 17.70 -7.75 3.39
N THR A 46 16.91 -8.08 2.35
CA THR A 46 16.31 -9.42 2.21
C THR A 46 17.35 -10.48 1.89
N VAL A 47 18.47 -10.07 1.25
CA VAL A 47 19.60 -10.92 0.91
C VAL A 47 20.47 -11.30 2.13
N ILE A 48 20.16 -10.74 3.30
CA ILE A 48 20.90 -11.00 4.54
C ILE A 48 20.04 -11.85 5.48
N ASP A 49 20.59 -12.97 5.91
CA ASP A 49 20.00 -13.73 7.02
C ASP A 49 20.38 -13.05 8.34
N PRO A 50 19.38 -12.55 9.12
CA PRO A 50 19.65 -11.91 10.40
C PRO A 50 20.38 -12.82 11.39
N SER A 51 20.18 -14.13 11.32
CA SER A 51 20.79 -15.10 12.22
C SER A 51 22.31 -15.16 12.06
N LEU A 52 22.82 -14.92 10.84
CA LEU A 52 24.26 -14.87 10.59
C LEU A 52 24.93 -13.67 11.30
N ILE A 53 24.25 -12.52 11.31
CA ILE A 53 24.73 -11.33 12.01
C ILE A 53 24.57 -11.50 13.52
N GLN A 54 23.45 -12.06 13.96
CA GLN A 54 23.16 -12.30 15.37
C GLN A 54 24.17 -13.27 16.02
N ALA A 55 24.74 -14.18 15.24
CA ALA A 55 25.73 -15.14 15.71
C ALA A 55 27.14 -14.55 15.95
N LEU A 56 27.39 -13.30 15.51
CA LEU A 56 28.68 -12.65 15.72
C LEU A 56 28.85 -12.21 17.19
N ASP A 57 30.04 -12.45 17.75
CA ASP A 57 30.32 -12.15 19.14
C ASP A 57 30.17 -10.68 19.50
N ILE A 58 30.39 -9.78 18.54
CA ILE A 58 30.28 -8.33 18.69
C ILE A 58 28.83 -7.82 18.68
N VAL A 59 27.87 -8.66 18.28
CA VAL A 59 26.47 -8.26 18.10
C VAL A 59 25.66 -8.59 19.35
N GLU A 60 24.91 -7.61 19.83
CA GLU A 60 23.98 -7.76 20.95
C GLU A 60 22.59 -8.16 20.45
N ASP A 61 22.07 -7.45 19.45
CA ASP A 61 20.72 -7.72 18.90
C ASP A 61 20.62 -7.29 17.43
N VAL A 62 19.77 -8.01 16.68
CA VAL A 62 19.44 -7.71 15.28
C VAL A 62 17.95 -7.60 15.11
N ARG A 63 17.47 -6.42 14.69
CA ARG A 63 16.06 -6.18 14.46
C ARG A 63 15.77 -5.82 13.01
N ARG A 64 14.89 -6.58 12.36
CA ARG A 64 14.27 -6.13 11.12
C ARG A 64 13.18 -5.12 11.45
N ILE A 65 13.43 -3.87 11.14
CA ILE A 65 12.36 -2.88 11.11
C ILE A 65 11.69 -3.01 9.75
N GLN A 66 10.63 -3.78 9.70
CA GLN A 66 9.69 -3.77 8.57
C GLN A 66 8.56 -2.81 8.97
N GLU A 67 8.59 -1.61 8.42
CA GLU A 67 7.38 -0.80 8.46
C GLU A 67 6.38 -1.42 7.48
N PRO A 68 5.18 -1.82 7.94
CA PRO A 68 4.14 -2.30 7.05
C PRO A 68 3.81 -1.20 6.04
N TYR A 69 3.47 -1.60 4.82
CA TYR A 69 3.10 -0.67 3.74
C TYR A 69 4.18 0.35 3.35
N LYS A 70 5.43 -0.10 3.25
CA LYS A 70 6.60 0.74 2.98
C LYS A 70 6.40 1.73 1.82
N LYS A 71 5.79 1.29 0.71
CA LYS A 71 5.51 2.13 -0.46
C LYS A 71 4.41 3.18 -0.24
N ALA A 72 3.52 2.94 0.72
CA ALA A 72 2.42 3.84 1.06
C ALA A 72 2.70 4.65 2.35
N ASN A 73 3.85 4.43 2.98
CA ASN A 73 4.21 5.11 4.20
C ASN A 73 4.68 6.53 3.89
N ARG A 74 4.15 7.52 4.61
CA ARG A 74 4.47 8.95 4.46
C ARG A 74 5.98 9.25 4.60
N LYS A 75 6.73 8.45 5.33
CA LYS A 75 8.21 8.58 5.44
C LYS A 75 8.95 8.31 4.12
N PHE A 76 8.33 7.58 3.19
CA PHE A 76 8.91 7.25 1.87
C PHE A 76 8.24 8.01 0.72
N HIS A 77 7.06 8.54 0.97
CA HIS A 77 6.29 9.32 0.01
C HIS A 77 5.67 10.49 0.76
N GLU A 78 6.40 11.58 0.85
CA GLU A 78 6.03 12.77 1.63
C GLU A 78 4.87 13.53 1.01
N GLU A 79 4.82 13.55 -0.31
CA GLU A 79 3.77 14.23 -1.08
C GLU A 79 2.49 13.39 -1.19
N ASP A 80 1.35 14.07 -1.32
CA ASP A 80 0.08 13.41 -1.56
C ASP A 80 0.02 12.85 -2.98
N SER A 81 -0.40 11.58 -3.09
CA SER A 81 -0.72 11.00 -4.40
C SER A 81 -2.04 11.57 -4.91
N ILE A 82 -2.04 12.04 -6.14
CA ILE A 82 -3.24 12.50 -6.83
C ILE A 82 -3.47 11.60 -8.04
N VAL A 83 -4.63 10.95 -8.07
CA VAL A 83 -5.08 10.16 -9.23
C VAL A 83 -6.01 11.01 -10.07
N ASP A 84 -5.67 11.22 -11.34
CA ASP A 84 -6.51 11.92 -12.29
C ASP A 84 -7.32 10.92 -13.15
N ILE A 85 -8.64 11.04 -13.10
CA ILE A 85 -9.56 10.24 -13.92
C ILE A 85 -10.26 11.20 -14.88
N LYS A 86 -9.63 11.48 -16.02
CA LYS A 86 -10.18 12.37 -17.06
C LYS A 86 -10.59 13.76 -16.51
N GLY A 87 -9.73 14.36 -15.69
CA GLY A 87 -9.96 15.67 -15.05
C GLY A 87 -10.59 15.59 -13.66
N LEU A 88 -11.09 14.44 -13.22
CA LEU A 88 -11.54 14.22 -11.85
C LEU A 88 -10.35 13.79 -10.98
N LYS A 89 -9.95 14.63 -10.04
CA LYS A 89 -8.80 14.38 -9.16
C LYS A 89 -9.22 13.73 -7.86
N ILE A 90 -8.56 12.63 -7.48
CA ILE A 90 -8.77 11.90 -6.21
C ILE A 90 -7.49 11.99 -5.39
N GLY A 91 -7.58 12.37 -4.14
CA GLY A 91 -6.44 12.60 -3.24
C GLY A 91 -5.94 14.04 -3.25
N GLY A 92 -4.92 14.35 -2.45
CA GLY A 92 -4.35 15.69 -2.36
C GLY A 92 -5.35 16.78 -1.93
N GLY A 93 -6.26 16.43 -1.00
CA GLY A 93 -7.30 17.36 -0.52
C GLY A 93 -8.54 17.48 -1.43
N ASN A 94 -8.58 16.78 -2.58
CA ASN A 94 -9.77 16.76 -3.44
C ASN A 94 -10.81 15.79 -2.89
N PHE A 95 -11.96 16.30 -2.51
CA PHE A 95 -13.10 15.50 -2.05
C PHE A 95 -13.91 14.99 -3.24
N GLN A 96 -14.26 13.70 -3.24
CA GLN A 96 -15.11 13.11 -4.26
C GLN A 96 -16.28 12.36 -3.62
N LEU A 97 -17.48 12.54 -4.17
CA LEU A 97 -18.68 11.85 -3.72
C LEU A 97 -18.94 10.64 -4.62
N ILE A 98 -18.80 9.44 -4.03
CA ILE A 98 -19.06 8.18 -4.72
C ILE A 98 -20.41 7.66 -4.26
N ALA A 99 -21.39 7.55 -5.15
CA ALA A 99 -22.73 7.10 -4.82
C ALA A 99 -23.30 6.13 -5.87
N GLY A 100 -24.25 5.29 -5.45
CA GLY A 100 -24.91 4.32 -6.30
C GLY A 100 -25.38 3.07 -5.54
N PRO A 101 -26.04 2.12 -6.22
CA PRO A 101 -26.65 0.98 -5.56
C PRO A 101 -25.62 -0.01 -5.04
N CYS A 102 -25.96 -0.74 -3.99
CA CYS A 102 -25.13 -1.84 -3.51
C CYS A 102 -25.01 -2.94 -4.59
N SER A 103 -26.07 -3.21 -5.32
CA SER A 103 -26.14 -4.21 -6.38
C SER A 103 -26.83 -3.64 -7.61
N ILE A 104 -26.35 -4.03 -8.79
CA ILE A 104 -27.03 -3.80 -10.04
C ILE A 104 -27.97 -4.98 -10.26
N GLU A 105 -29.28 -4.71 -10.37
CA GLU A 105 -30.32 -5.71 -10.46
C GLU A 105 -31.09 -5.65 -11.77
N SER A 106 -31.14 -4.46 -12.41
CA SER A 106 -31.74 -4.26 -13.72
C SER A 106 -31.20 -3.01 -14.40
N GLU A 107 -31.42 -2.88 -15.70
CA GLU A 107 -31.07 -1.69 -16.48
C GLU A 107 -31.83 -0.45 -15.96
N ASP A 108 -33.14 -0.59 -15.78
CA ASP A 108 -34.00 0.50 -15.33
C ASP A 108 -33.57 1.03 -13.95
N GLN A 109 -33.22 0.13 -13.02
CA GLN A 109 -32.72 0.48 -11.70
C GLN A 109 -31.44 1.31 -11.80
N ILE A 110 -30.43 0.81 -12.52
CA ILE A 110 -29.11 1.49 -12.54
C ILE A 110 -29.17 2.81 -13.26
N LEU A 111 -29.89 2.94 -14.36
CA LEU A 111 -30.03 4.21 -15.09
C LEU A 111 -30.78 5.25 -14.26
N LYS A 112 -31.87 4.86 -13.60
CA LYS A 112 -32.62 5.75 -12.70
C LYS A 112 -31.76 6.24 -11.55
N ILE A 113 -31.02 5.33 -10.87
CA ILE A 113 -30.15 5.67 -9.75
C ILE A 113 -28.99 6.58 -10.25
N ALA A 114 -28.40 6.27 -11.39
CA ALA A 114 -27.29 7.05 -11.94
C ALA A 114 -27.67 8.52 -12.18
N ARG A 115 -28.90 8.78 -12.72
CA ARG A 115 -29.42 10.13 -12.88
C ARG A 115 -29.59 10.83 -11.53
N LEU A 116 -30.26 10.16 -10.58
CA LEU A 116 -30.53 10.73 -9.25
C LEU A 116 -29.25 11.07 -8.49
N VAL A 117 -28.25 10.18 -8.49
CA VAL A 117 -27.00 10.46 -7.78
C VAL A 117 -26.19 11.56 -8.45
N LYS A 118 -26.24 11.66 -9.79
CA LYS A 118 -25.64 12.78 -10.52
C LYS A 118 -26.30 14.12 -10.16
N GLU A 119 -27.62 14.18 -10.15
CA GLU A 119 -28.38 15.36 -9.72
C GLU A 119 -28.09 15.75 -8.27
N ALA A 120 -27.87 14.74 -7.39
CA ALA A 120 -27.49 14.95 -6.01
C ALA A 120 -26.00 15.35 -5.83
N GLY A 121 -25.23 15.51 -6.90
CA GLY A 121 -23.85 15.98 -6.87
C GLY A 121 -22.79 14.89 -6.73
N ALA A 122 -23.13 13.62 -6.96
CA ALA A 122 -22.12 12.57 -7.04
C ALA A 122 -21.18 12.79 -8.23
N THR A 123 -19.90 12.55 -8.00
CA THR A 123 -18.83 12.70 -8.99
C THR A 123 -18.39 11.36 -9.57
N ILE A 124 -18.72 10.27 -8.92
CA ILE A 124 -18.42 8.89 -9.33
C ILE A 124 -19.66 8.02 -9.07
N LEU A 125 -20.05 7.20 -10.06
CA LEU A 125 -21.12 6.21 -9.90
C LEU A 125 -20.54 4.89 -9.40
N ARG A 126 -21.11 4.36 -8.34
CA ARG A 126 -20.77 3.05 -7.79
C ARG A 126 -21.87 2.03 -8.08
N GLY A 127 -21.52 0.80 -8.49
CA GLY A 127 -22.47 -0.28 -8.64
C GLY A 127 -21.84 -1.67 -8.58
N GLY A 128 -22.34 -2.55 -7.70
CA GLY A 128 -21.79 -3.90 -7.57
C GLY A 128 -22.39 -4.86 -8.59
N ALA A 129 -21.60 -5.28 -9.58
CA ALA A 129 -21.98 -6.28 -10.59
C ALA A 129 -21.78 -7.73 -10.10
N PHE A 130 -20.81 -7.94 -9.22
CA PHE A 130 -20.48 -9.23 -8.61
C PHE A 130 -20.77 -9.18 -7.11
N LYS A 131 -21.41 -10.23 -6.59
CA LYS A 131 -21.73 -10.37 -5.18
C LYS A 131 -21.11 -11.66 -4.63
N PRO A 132 -19.97 -11.60 -3.92
CA PRO A 132 -19.43 -12.78 -3.26
C PRO A 132 -20.36 -13.20 -2.13
N ARG A 133 -21.04 -14.32 -2.29
CA ARG A 133 -21.94 -14.91 -1.30
C ARG A 133 -21.44 -16.28 -0.90
N THR A 134 -21.63 -16.62 0.35
CA THR A 134 -21.27 -17.93 0.90
C THR A 134 -22.25 -19.02 0.47
N SER A 135 -23.54 -18.66 0.28
CA SER A 135 -24.56 -19.57 -0.21
C SER A 135 -24.65 -19.51 -1.72
N PRO A 136 -24.63 -20.65 -2.43
CA PRO A 136 -24.80 -20.70 -3.88
C PRO A 136 -26.24 -20.35 -4.35
N TYR A 137 -27.20 -20.33 -3.42
CA TYR A 137 -28.61 -19.98 -3.70
C TYR A 137 -28.89 -18.48 -3.64
N ASP A 138 -27.95 -17.70 -3.07
CA ASP A 138 -28.08 -16.24 -2.98
C ASP A 138 -27.78 -15.59 -4.33
N PHE A 139 -28.34 -14.40 -4.54
CA PHE A 139 -28.07 -13.60 -5.72
C PHE A 139 -26.58 -13.23 -5.82
N GLN A 140 -25.92 -13.73 -6.85
CA GLN A 140 -24.47 -13.56 -7.07
C GLN A 140 -24.12 -12.28 -7.85
N GLY A 141 -25.09 -11.42 -8.16
CA GLY A 141 -24.96 -10.27 -9.04
C GLY A 141 -25.21 -10.64 -10.51
N LEU A 142 -25.38 -9.62 -11.34
CA LEU A 142 -25.57 -9.80 -12.79
C LEU A 142 -24.25 -10.06 -13.54
N LYS A 143 -23.12 -10.09 -12.83
CA LYS A 143 -21.80 -10.39 -13.39
C LYS A 143 -21.46 -9.50 -14.60
N GLU A 144 -21.08 -10.09 -15.73
CA GLU A 144 -20.73 -9.35 -16.95
C GLU A 144 -21.87 -8.46 -17.46
N GLU A 145 -23.12 -8.91 -17.34
CA GLU A 145 -24.27 -8.09 -17.73
C GLU A 145 -24.35 -6.83 -16.85
N GLY A 146 -24.11 -6.96 -15.53
CA GLY A 146 -24.04 -5.82 -14.64
C GLY A 146 -22.96 -4.81 -15.05
N LEU A 147 -21.80 -5.26 -15.54
CA LEU A 147 -20.75 -4.37 -16.07
C LEU A 147 -21.21 -3.63 -17.33
N ARG A 148 -21.93 -4.31 -18.24
CA ARG A 148 -22.48 -3.67 -19.44
C ARG A 148 -23.52 -2.61 -19.08
N LEU A 149 -24.38 -2.87 -18.11
CA LEU A 149 -25.35 -1.90 -17.60
C LEU A 149 -24.67 -0.70 -16.94
N MET A 150 -23.56 -0.91 -16.22
CA MET A 150 -22.74 0.20 -15.70
C MET A 150 -22.14 1.05 -16.80
N LEU A 151 -21.66 0.45 -17.89
CA LEU A 151 -21.14 1.21 -19.03
C LEU A 151 -22.25 2.09 -19.68
N LYS A 152 -23.46 1.57 -19.86
CA LYS A 152 -24.61 2.35 -20.33
C LYS A 152 -24.89 3.55 -19.40
N ALA A 153 -24.90 3.31 -18.09
CA ALA A 153 -25.12 4.38 -17.12
C ALA A 153 -24.00 5.45 -17.15
N LYS A 154 -22.74 5.02 -17.36
CA LYS A 154 -21.62 5.92 -17.57
C LYS A 154 -21.78 6.76 -18.85
N GLU A 155 -22.16 6.14 -19.97
CA GLU A 155 -22.38 6.83 -21.25
C GLU A 155 -23.49 7.88 -21.13
N GLU A 156 -24.57 7.56 -20.44
CA GLU A 156 -25.70 8.46 -20.25
C GLU A 156 -25.38 9.63 -19.31
N THR A 157 -24.67 9.37 -18.22
CA THR A 157 -24.45 10.38 -17.17
C THR A 157 -23.11 11.07 -17.28
N GLY A 158 -22.13 10.48 -17.96
CA GLY A 158 -20.74 10.96 -17.99
C GLY A 158 -19.96 10.72 -16.69
N LEU A 159 -20.57 10.10 -15.66
CA LEU A 159 -19.89 9.79 -14.40
C LEU A 159 -18.85 8.67 -14.61
N PRO A 160 -17.61 8.82 -14.10
CA PRO A 160 -16.73 7.69 -13.89
C PRO A 160 -17.41 6.61 -13.03
N ILE A 161 -17.05 5.35 -13.23
CA ILE A 161 -17.67 4.21 -12.55
C ILE A 161 -16.66 3.45 -11.68
N VAL A 162 -17.13 2.88 -10.57
CA VAL A 162 -16.38 2.03 -9.66
C VAL A 162 -17.24 0.84 -9.19
#